data_22d28031896af49572170938967ff249
#
_entry.id   22d28031896af49572170938967ff249
#
_cell.length_a   1.000
_cell.length_b   1.000
_cell.length_c   1.000
_cell.angle_alpha   90.00
_cell.angle_beta   90.00
_cell.angle_gamma   90.00
#
_symmetry.space_group_name_H-M   'P 1'
#
loop_
_entity.id
_entity.type
_entity.pdbx_description
1 polymer ?
#
loop_
_entity_poly.entity_id
_entity_poly.type
_entity_poly.pdbx_seq_one_letter_code
_entity_poly.pdbx_strand_id
1 'polypeptide(L)'
;MSTIKSSAIWIAAGQFGAQGLRFASSLILTRLLFPEAFGAMALVTSIVVSLALVSDTGIRQAILQNPDDTDRRFLDTGWTLQLVRGVVLCAVAVALAPVAAGIFDSAELAVMLPIAALGLLIDGASPTREVLAQKRLAFRAPTVIDLAAQFGSIVAVIAAAAATESAVALAIGIPVASLLRVSLLHVVLAGVRDRPRIDRAAVGRFVTFGKWITLSTVCAMVVGHGDKYVFGAVLTAEAFGIYAIAFALASIPRNFAFRLAGSVMIQSYKAAVDTPTPEARARLQAQRLKFTLGALGAIGVAGLIAPAFIGLAYDPRYALAGPMASLLCIAFLAEVAG
;
A
#
# COMPACT_ATOMS: atom_id res chain seq x y z
N MET A 1 -15.95 -21.30 -12.58
CA MET A 1 -14.52 -21.22 -12.92
C MET A 1 -14.14 -19.99 -13.76
N SER A 2 -14.97 -19.48 -14.65
CA SER A 2 -14.71 -18.28 -15.47
C SER A 2 -14.55 -16.99 -14.63
N THR A 3 -15.41 -16.76 -13.65
CA THR A 3 -15.40 -15.57 -12.80
C THR A 3 -14.14 -15.46 -11.95
N ILE A 4 -13.67 -16.57 -11.35
CA ILE A 4 -12.44 -16.57 -10.52
C ILE A 4 -11.21 -16.27 -11.38
N LYS A 5 -11.12 -16.86 -12.59
CA LYS A 5 -10.02 -16.57 -13.53
C LYS A 5 -10.02 -15.09 -13.96
N SER A 6 -11.22 -14.56 -14.29
CA SER A 6 -11.35 -13.15 -14.64
C SER A 6 -10.94 -12.23 -13.50
N SER A 7 -11.35 -12.53 -12.27
CA SER A 7 -10.98 -11.74 -11.08
C SER A 7 -9.47 -11.74 -10.83
N ALA A 8 -8.82 -12.90 -10.96
CA ALA A 8 -7.37 -13.03 -10.82
C ALA A 8 -6.62 -12.19 -11.88
N ILE A 9 -7.09 -12.19 -13.13
CA ILE A 9 -6.51 -11.39 -14.21
C ILE A 9 -6.62 -9.89 -13.89
N TRP A 10 -7.78 -9.41 -13.42
CA TRP A 10 -7.96 -8.00 -13.07
C TRP A 10 -7.11 -7.57 -11.88
N ILE A 11 -6.97 -8.42 -10.85
CA ILE A 11 -6.08 -8.17 -9.72
C ILE A 11 -4.62 -8.08 -10.19
N ALA A 12 -4.18 -9.01 -11.03
CA ALA A 12 -2.82 -8.99 -11.57
C ALA A 12 -2.59 -7.76 -12.45
N ALA A 13 -3.50 -7.48 -13.41
CA ALA A 13 -3.40 -6.32 -14.29
C ALA A 13 -3.36 -5.00 -13.51
N GLY A 14 -4.17 -4.86 -12.44
CA GLY A 14 -4.14 -3.71 -11.56
C GLY A 14 -2.80 -3.54 -10.86
N GLN A 15 -2.21 -4.64 -10.37
CA GLN A 15 -0.91 -4.61 -9.69
C GLN A 15 0.22 -4.21 -10.64
N PHE A 16 0.29 -4.85 -11.81
CA PHE A 16 1.31 -4.52 -12.81
C PHE A 16 1.15 -3.09 -13.33
N GLY A 17 -0.09 -2.69 -13.62
CA GLY A 17 -0.39 -1.32 -14.05
C GLY A 17 -0.01 -0.29 -13.01
N ALA A 18 -0.39 -0.49 -11.75
CA ALA A 18 -0.04 0.40 -10.65
C ALA A 18 1.47 0.48 -10.42
N GLN A 19 2.18 -0.66 -10.52
CA GLN A 19 3.63 -0.69 -10.35
C GLN A 19 4.34 -0.01 -11.53
N GLY A 20 3.87 -0.23 -12.76
CA GLY A 20 4.39 0.44 -13.95
C GLY A 20 4.19 1.96 -13.88
N LEU A 21 3.02 2.43 -13.46
CA LEU A 21 2.74 3.85 -13.26
C LEU A 21 3.65 4.48 -12.20
N ARG A 22 3.83 3.81 -11.05
CA ARG A 22 4.75 4.29 -10.00
C ARG A 22 6.18 4.35 -10.48
N PHE A 23 6.61 3.33 -11.21
CA PHE A 23 7.95 3.30 -11.76
C PHE A 23 8.17 4.43 -12.79
N ALA A 24 7.28 4.59 -13.76
CA ALA A 24 7.36 5.68 -14.74
C ALA A 24 7.34 7.05 -14.06
N SER A 25 6.49 7.25 -13.06
CA SER A 25 6.42 8.48 -12.28
C SER A 25 7.74 8.75 -11.53
N SER A 26 8.37 7.72 -10.94
CA SER A 26 9.64 7.90 -10.22
C SER A 26 10.77 8.34 -11.15
N LEU A 27 10.84 7.82 -12.38
CA LEU A 27 11.83 8.26 -13.38
C LEU A 27 11.70 9.74 -13.76
N ILE A 28 10.47 10.23 -13.86
CA ILE A 28 10.22 11.65 -14.19
C ILE A 28 10.53 12.52 -12.96
N LEU A 29 10.02 12.14 -11.80
CA LEU A 29 10.14 12.95 -10.58
C LEU A 29 11.57 13.04 -10.07
N THR A 30 12.40 12.00 -10.24
CA THR A 30 13.82 12.05 -9.86
C THR A 30 14.67 12.97 -10.71
N ARG A 31 14.18 13.38 -11.89
CA ARG A 31 14.80 14.42 -12.69
C ARG A 31 14.38 15.84 -12.29
N LEU A 32 13.19 15.97 -11.68
CA LEU A 32 12.63 17.26 -11.27
C LEU A 32 12.99 17.62 -9.82
N LEU A 33 13.15 16.61 -8.94
CA LEU A 33 13.31 16.81 -7.52
C LEU A 33 14.63 16.22 -7.01
N PHE A 34 15.15 16.78 -5.91
CA PHE A 34 16.34 16.30 -5.21
C PHE A 34 16.03 15.09 -4.33
N PRO A 35 17.05 14.27 -3.97
CA PRO A 35 16.88 13.08 -3.13
C PRO A 35 16.16 13.34 -1.80
N GLU A 36 16.41 14.47 -1.16
CA GLU A 36 15.81 14.86 0.13
C GLU A 36 14.29 14.86 0.09
N ALA A 37 13.70 15.29 -1.05
CA ALA A 37 12.25 15.28 -1.25
C ALA A 37 11.65 13.88 -1.17
N PHE A 38 12.36 12.88 -1.69
CA PHE A 38 11.93 11.48 -1.61
C PHE A 38 12.11 10.90 -0.20
N GLY A 39 13.12 11.33 0.53
CA GLY A 39 13.31 11.01 1.94
C GLY A 39 12.15 11.53 2.79
N ALA A 40 11.86 12.83 2.70
CA ALA A 40 10.72 13.44 3.38
C ALA A 40 9.40 12.73 3.03
N MET A 41 9.15 12.43 1.75
CA MET A 41 7.96 11.72 1.29
C MET A 41 7.88 10.28 1.82
N ALA A 42 9.02 9.60 1.95
CA ALA A 42 9.07 8.26 2.52
C ALA A 42 8.67 8.27 4.01
N LEU A 43 9.09 9.26 4.79
CA LEU A 43 8.64 9.46 6.18
C LEU A 43 7.16 9.79 6.25
N VAL A 44 6.69 10.76 5.46
CA VAL A 44 5.26 11.11 5.38
C VAL A 44 4.41 9.90 5.09
N THR A 45 4.76 9.14 4.05
CA THR A 45 4.04 7.92 3.67
C THR A 45 4.08 6.88 4.78
N SER A 46 5.23 6.69 5.43
CA SER A 46 5.38 5.72 6.53
C SER A 46 4.51 6.11 7.73
N ILE A 47 4.46 7.39 8.10
CA ILE A 47 3.62 7.88 9.20
C ILE A 47 2.13 7.70 8.86
N VAL A 48 1.70 8.11 7.66
CA VAL A 48 0.31 7.98 7.21
C VAL A 48 -0.14 6.51 7.18
N VAL A 49 0.68 5.63 6.61
CA VAL A 49 0.39 4.19 6.56
C VAL A 49 0.40 3.56 7.95
N SER A 50 1.33 3.94 8.81
CA SER A 50 1.39 3.45 10.20
C SER A 50 0.16 3.85 11.00
N LEU A 51 -0.29 5.09 10.90
CA LEU A 51 -1.54 5.56 11.52
C LEU A 51 -2.74 4.77 11.00
N ALA A 52 -2.80 4.53 9.68
CA ALA A 52 -3.85 3.73 9.07
C ALA A 52 -3.84 2.28 9.58
N LEU A 53 -2.67 1.64 9.71
CA LEU A 53 -2.51 0.27 10.20
C LEU A 53 -2.87 0.14 11.68
N VAL A 54 -2.31 0.99 12.55
CA VAL A 54 -2.56 0.95 14.00
C VAL A 54 -4.03 1.17 14.34
N SER A 55 -4.72 1.96 13.53
CA SER A 55 -6.15 2.25 13.71
C SER A 55 -7.08 1.27 12.99
N ASP A 56 -6.55 0.24 12.32
CA ASP A 56 -7.41 -0.71 11.59
C ASP A 56 -8.26 -1.52 12.56
N THR A 57 -9.55 -1.21 12.56
CA THR A 57 -10.57 -1.87 13.38
C THR A 57 -11.21 -3.06 12.68
N GLY A 58 -10.69 -3.49 11.54
CA GLY A 58 -11.20 -4.64 10.80
C GLY A 58 -12.61 -4.45 10.23
N ILE A 59 -13.07 -3.22 10.03
CA ILE A 59 -14.40 -2.94 9.47
C ILE A 59 -14.58 -3.63 8.11
N ARG A 60 -13.58 -3.52 7.24
CA ARG A 60 -13.59 -4.17 5.93
C ARG A 60 -13.71 -5.69 6.05
N GLN A 61 -12.93 -6.30 6.93
CA GLN A 61 -12.93 -7.74 7.17
C GLN A 61 -14.26 -8.20 7.76
N ALA A 62 -14.84 -7.43 8.68
CA ALA A 62 -16.15 -7.71 9.25
C ALA A 62 -17.27 -7.65 8.20
N ILE A 63 -17.23 -6.68 7.26
CA ILE A 63 -18.20 -6.63 6.15
C ILE A 63 -18.01 -7.81 5.20
N LEU A 64 -16.77 -8.20 4.89
CA LEU A 64 -16.50 -9.36 4.02
C LEU A 64 -17.01 -10.68 4.63
N GLN A 65 -16.97 -10.81 5.95
CA GLN A 65 -17.40 -12.01 6.67
C GLN A 65 -18.89 -11.99 7.07
N ASN A 66 -19.56 -10.84 7.02
CA ASN A 66 -21.00 -10.77 7.34
C ASN A 66 -21.81 -11.58 6.30
N PRO A 67 -22.61 -12.56 6.70
CA PRO A 67 -23.40 -13.35 5.76
C PRO A 67 -24.49 -12.54 5.03
N ASP A 68 -24.98 -11.46 5.65
CA ASP A 68 -26.06 -10.63 5.10
C ASP A 68 -25.51 -9.35 4.45
N ASP A 69 -25.48 -9.33 3.11
CA ASP A 69 -25.08 -8.17 2.30
C ASP A 69 -26.13 -7.06 2.27
N THR A 70 -27.34 -7.33 2.80
CA THR A 70 -28.47 -6.40 2.79
C THR A 70 -28.69 -5.71 4.13
N ASP A 71 -27.97 -6.09 5.19
CA ASP A 71 -28.04 -5.45 6.51
C ASP A 71 -27.56 -3.99 6.45
N ARG A 72 -28.48 -3.11 6.09
CA ARG A 72 -28.21 -1.67 5.95
C ARG A 72 -27.76 -1.02 7.26
N ARG A 73 -28.23 -1.51 8.39
CA ARG A 73 -27.81 -0.95 9.71
C ARG A 73 -26.34 -1.22 9.96
N PHE A 74 -25.91 -2.43 9.63
CA PHE A 74 -24.51 -2.85 9.77
C PHE A 74 -23.59 -2.09 8.80
N LEU A 75 -23.96 -2.00 7.51
CA LEU A 75 -23.17 -1.32 6.48
C LEU A 75 -23.05 0.19 6.75
N ASP A 76 -24.17 0.86 7.05
CA ASP A 76 -24.20 2.30 7.34
C ASP A 76 -23.40 2.63 8.61
N THR A 77 -23.47 1.76 9.65
CA THR A 77 -22.66 1.91 10.86
C THR A 77 -21.18 1.73 10.56
N GLY A 78 -20.81 0.71 9.77
CA GLY A 78 -19.43 0.49 9.34
C GLY A 78 -18.87 1.70 8.58
N TRP A 79 -19.63 2.25 7.64
CA TRP A 79 -19.26 3.45 6.91
C TRP A 79 -19.10 4.67 7.84
N THR A 80 -20.02 4.88 8.77
CA THR A 80 -19.94 5.98 9.74
C THR A 80 -18.69 5.87 10.62
N LEU A 81 -18.39 4.67 11.12
CA LEU A 81 -17.17 4.43 11.90
C LEU A 81 -15.90 4.68 11.09
N GLN A 82 -15.89 4.30 9.81
CA GLN A 82 -14.77 4.54 8.90
C GLN A 82 -14.57 6.05 8.66
N LEU A 83 -15.65 6.82 8.48
CA LEU A 83 -15.60 8.26 8.33
C LEU A 83 -15.05 8.94 9.60
N VAL A 84 -15.58 8.59 10.78
CA VAL A 84 -15.09 9.10 12.07
C VAL A 84 -13.61 8.77 12.26
N ARG A 85 -13.21 7.55 11.94
CA ARG A 85 -11.80 7.13 11.95
C ARG A 85 -10.95 8.02 11.05
N GLY A 86 -11.39 8.30 9.81
CA GLY A 86 -10.67 9.19 8.88
C GLY A 86 -10.46 10.59 9.44
N VAL A 87 -11.48 11.17 10.08
CA VAL A 87 -11.39 12.48 10.75
C VAL A 87 -10.38 12.44 11.89
N VAL A 88 -10.46 11.44 12.76
CA VAL A 88 -9.54 11.29 13.91
C VAL A 88 -8.10 11.13 13.43
N LEU A 89 -7.87 10.29 12.42
CA LEU A 89 -6.53 10.06 11.89
C LEU A 89 -5.93 11.31 11.24
N CYS A 90 -6.75 12.06 10.50
CA CYS A 90 -6.33 13.34 9.94
C CYS A 90 -5.93 14.31 11.06
N ALA A 91 -6.75 14.46 12.09
CA ALA A 91 -6.46 15.33 13.24
C ALA A 91 -5.17 14.90 13.96
N VAL A 92 -4.98 13.59 14.20
CA VAL A 92 -3.77 13.04 14.82
C VAL A 92 -2.53 13.29 13.95
N ALA A 93 -2.62 13.07 12.65
CA ALA A 93 -1.50 13.29 11.73
C ALA A 93 -1.10 14.78 11.68
N VAL A 94 -2.08 15.70 11.68
CA VAL A 94 -1.84 17.15 11.74
C VAL A 94 -1.16 17.52 13.07
N ALA A 95 -1.63 16.96 14.19
CA ALA A 95 -1.05 17.23 15.51
C ALA A 95 0.39 16.64 15.65
N LEU A 96 0.67 15.53 14.97
CA LEU A 96 2.00 14.90 14.96
C LEU A 96 3.00 15.62 14.04
N ALA A 97 2.54 16.46 13.10
CA ALA A 97 3.40 17.09 12.11
C ALA A 97 4.58 17.90 12.72
N PRO A 98 4.38 18.80 13.70
CA PRO A 98 5.48 19.52 14.32
C PRO A 98 6.42 18.61 15.11
N VAL A 99 5.89 17.57 15.75
CA VAL A 99 6.69 16.60 16.51
C VAL A 99 7.58 15.79 15.55
N ALA A 100 7.01 15.31 14.43
CA ALA A 100 7.75 14.59 13.41
C ALA A 100 8.85 15.49 12.78
N ALA A 101 8.52 16.76 12.49
CA ALA A 101 9.49 17.70 11.97
C ALA A 101 10.69 17.89 12.91
N GLY A 102 10.45 17.94 14.23
CA GLY A 102 11.52 18.04 15.24
C GLY A 102 12.33 16.75 15.41
N ILE A 103 11.68 15.58 15.37
CA ILE A 103 12.39 14.29 15.54
C ILE A 103 13.29 13.97 14.33
N PHE A 104 12.83 14.27 13.13
CA PHE A 104 13.56 13.95 11.89
C PHE A 104 14.35 15.13 11.30
N ASP A 105 14.46 16.23 12.03
CA ASP A 105 15.12 17.46 11.61
C ASP A 105 14.75 17.89 10.17
N SER A 106 13.46 17.87 9.88
CA SER A 106 12.91 18.16 8.55
C SER A 106 11.70 19.09 8.64
N ALA A 107 11.91 20.37 8.38
CA ALA A 107 10.85 21.39 8.38
C ALA A 107 9.74 21.08 7.34
N GLU A 108 10.08 20.39 6.26
CA GLU A 108 9.15 20.01 5.20
C GLU A 108 8.04 19.08 5.72
N LEU A 109 8.34 18.21 6.72
CA LEU A 109 7.35 17.31 7.33
C LEU A 109 6.20 18.06 7.98
N ALA A 110 6.47 19.26 8.55
CA ALA A 110 5.42 20.10 9.16
C ALA A 110 4.34 20.53 8.17
N VAL A 111 4.70 20.63 6.88
CA VAL A 111 3.77 21.00 5.80
C VAL A 111 3.25 19.79 5.04
N MET A 112 4.12 18.84 4.72
CA MET A 112 3.78 17.68 3.91
C MET A 112 2.83 16.71 4.63
N LEU A 113 3.03 16.48 5.93
CA LEU A 113 2.22 15.54 6.69
C LEU A 113 0.75 15.97 6.84
N PRO A 114 0.41 17.23 7.14
CA PRO A 114 -0.98 17.71 7.11
C PRO A 114 -1.65 17.57 5.74
N ILE A 115 -0.93 17.88 4.65
CA ILE A 115 -1.44 17.72 3.30
C ILE A 115 -1.76 16.25 3.02
N ALA A 116 -0.81 15.35 3.31
CA ALA A 116 -1.00 13.92 3.11
C ALA A 116 -2.13 13.35 3.99
N ALA A 117 -2.32 13.89 5.20
CA ALA A 117 -3.36 13.50 6.13
C ALA A 117 -4.79 13.73 5.60
N LEU A 118 -4.99 14.69 4.69
CA LEU A 118 -6.25 14.87 3.98
C LEU A 118 -6.66 13.61 3.22
N GLY A 119 -5.69 12.81 2.76
CA GLY A 119 -5.97 11.51 2.15
C GLY A 119 -6.67 10.56 3.11
N LEU A 120 -6.24 10.49 4.39
CA LEU A 120 -6.91 9.66 5.42
C LEU A 120 -8.37 10.09 5.66
N LEU A 121 -8.62 11.39 5.68
CA LEU A 121 -9.95 11.95 5.80
C LEU A 121 -10.84 11.52 4.63
N ILE A 122 -10.34 11.71 3.40
CA ILE A 122 -11.08 11.41 2.17
C ILE A 122 -11.32 9.90 2.05
N ASP A 123 -10.31 9.06 2.33
CA ASP A 123 -10.43 7.60 2.30
C ASP A 123 -11.44 7.08 3.33
N GLY A 124 -11.63 7.79 4.45
CA GLY A 124 -12.69 7.54 5.41
C GLY A 124 -14.10 7.58 4.80
N ALA A 125 -14.30 8.34 3.74
CA ALA A 125 -15.58 8.43 3.02
C ALA A 125 -15.78 7.35 1.94
N SER A 126 -14.87 6.37 1.80
CA SER A 126 -14.99 5.27 0.82
C SER A 126 -16.28 4.48 1.01
N PRO A 127 -17.04 4.22 -0.05
CA PRO A 127 -18.34 3.57 0.06
C PRO A 127 -18.22 2.07 0.38
N THR A 128 -19.12 1.53 1.22
CA THR A 128 -19.16 0.09 1.56
C THR A 128 -19.40 -0.80 0.34
N ARG A 129 -19.96 -0.25 -0.73
CA ARG A 129 -20.16 -0.92 -2.03
C ARG A 129 -18.87 -1.46 -2.64
N GLU A 130 -17.73 -0.84 -2.36
CA GLU A 130 -16.42 -1.34 -2.77
C GLU A 130 -16.13 -2.69 -2.13
N VAL A 131 -16.37 -2.81 -0.83
CA VAL A 131 -16.16 -4.05 -0.08
C VAL A 131 -17.12 -5.15 -0.56
N LEU A 132 -18.38 -4.79 -0.83
CA LEU A 132 -19.37 -5.71 -1.39
C LEU A 132 -19.00 -6.16 -2.81
N ALA A 133 -18.43 -5.27 -3.64
CA ALA A 133 -17.93 -5.65 -4.96
C ALA A 133 -16.79 -6.68 -4.88
N GLN A 134 -15.89 -6.52 -3.93
CA GLN A 134 -14.81 -7.48 -3.67
C GLN A 134 -15.35 -8.83 -3.17
N LYS A 135 -16.33 -8.80 -2.25
CA LYS A 135 -17.00 -10.01 -1.78
C LYS A 135 -17.63 -10.82 -2.91
N ARG A 136 -18.16 -10.11 -3.91
CA ARG A 136 -18.76 -10.69 -5.14
C ARG A 136 -17.73 -11.00 -6.22
N LEU A 137 -16.43 -10.87 -5.93
CA LEU A 137 -15.33 -11.05 -6.88
C LEU A 137 -15.41 -10.11 -8.11
N ALA A 138 -16.08 -8.98 -8.01
CA ALA A 138 -16.24 -7.98 -9.08
C ALA A 138 -15.07 -6.97 -9.06
N PHE A 139 -13.85 -7.42 -9.33
CA PHE A 139 -12.62 -6.60 -9.22
C PHE A 139 -12.39 -5.64 -10.38
N ARG A 140 -13.09 -5.79 -11.52
CA ARG A 140 -12.86 -4.97 -12.71
C ARG A 140 -13.03 -3.47 -12.45
N ALA A 141 -14.20 -3.07 -11.93
CA ALA A 141 -14.48 -1.66 -11.71
C ALA A 141 -13.55 -1.02 -10.64
N PRO A 142 -13.36 -1.61 -9.44
CA PRO A 142 -12.39 -1.10 -8.47
C PRO A 142 -10.98 -0.97 -9.04
N THR A 143 -10.49 -1.97 -9.77
CA THR A 143 -9.15 -1.93 -10.36
C THR A 143 -8.97 -0.80 -11.37
N VAL A 144 -9.94 -0.59 -12.27
CA VAL A 144 -9.89 0.50 -13.24
C VAL A 144 -9.93 1.87 -12.53
N ILE A 145 -10.76 2.00 -11.50
CA ILE A 145 -10.86 3.22 -10.69
C ILE A 145 -9.52 3.50 -9.98
N ASP A 146 -8.91 2.48 -9.36
CA ASP A 146 -7.62 2.63 -8.68
C ASP A 146 -6.51 3.08 -9.64
N LEU A 147 -6.44 2.48 -10.84
CA LEU A 147 -5.48 2.88 -11.87
C LEU A 147 -5.73 4.30 -12.40
N ALA A 148 -6.99 4.67 -12.64
CA ALA A 148 -7.35 6.00 -13.09
C ALA A 148 -7.03 7.07 -12.03
N ALA A 149 -7.34 6.81 -10.77
CA ALA A 149 -7.02 7.69 -9.66
C ALA A 149 -5.51 7.86 -9.48
N GLN A 150 -4.75 6.76 -9.57
CA GLN A 150 -3.30 6.78 -9.50
C GLN A 150 -2.70 7.57 -10.67
N PHE A 151 -3.17 7.35 -11.90
CA PHE A 151 -2.71 8.10 -13.06
C PHE A 151 -2.98 9.60 -12.92
N GLY A 152 -4.21 9.97 -12.54
CA GLY A 152 -4.57 11.38 -12.29
C GLY A 152 -3.74 12.03 -11.19
N SER A 153 -3.45 11.30 -10.11
CA SER A 153 -2.56 11.75 -9.05
C SER A 153 -1.13 11.98 -9.55
N ILE A 154 -0.59 11.05 -10.33
CA ILE A 154 0.75 11.17 -10.91
C ILE A 154 0.85 12.42 -11.80
N VAL A 155 -0.14 12.65 -12.65
CA VAL A 155 -0.18 13.86 -13.50
C VAL A 155 -0.19 15.12 -12.63
N ALA A 156 -1.01 15.16 -11.59
CA ALA A 156 -1.08 16.30 -10.67
C ALA A 156 0.26 16.53 -9.94
N VAL A 157 0.91 15.46 -9.46
CA VAL A 157 2.21 15.55 -8.79
C VAL A 157 3.30 16.04 -9.73
N ILE A 158 3.36 15.51 -10.96
CA ILE A 158 4.36 15.95 -11.96
C ILE A 158 4.14 17.40 -12.31
N ALA A 159 2.88 17.83 -12.54
CA ALA A 159 2.57 19.23 -12.84
C ALA A 159 2.94 20.16 -11.66
N ALA A 160 2.63 19.77 -10.43
CA ALA A 160 2.99 20.51 -9.23
C ALA A 160 4.51 20.57 -9.03
N ALA A 161 5.23 19.44 -9.20
CA ALA A 161 6.68 19.38 -9.08
C ALA A 161 7.38 20.25 -10.14
N ALA A 162 6.92 20.22 -11.38
CA ALA A 162 7.45 21.07 -12.45
C ALA A 162 7.20 22.57 -12.25
N ALA A 163 6.12 22.93 -11.54
CA ALA A 163 5.78 24.33 -11.26
C ALA A 163 6.46 24.88 -10.00
N THR A 164 6.71 24.04 -8.99
CA THR A 164 7.17 24.51 -7.66
C THR A 164 8.57 24.05 -7.30
N GLU A 165 9.09 23.01 -7.96
CA GLU A 165 10.36 22.32 -7.65
C GLU A 165 10.48 21.93 -6.15
N SER A 166 9.34 21.77 -5.47
CA SER A 166 9.24 21.56 -4.03
C SER A 166 8.87 20.12 -3.68
N ALA A 167 9.43 19.61 -2.58
CA ALA A 167 9.05 18.32 -2.01
C ALA A 167 7.55 18.23 -1.66
N VAL A 168 6.92 19.37 -1.34
CA VAL A 168 5.48 19.45 -1.03
C VAL A 168 4.61 18.94 -2.17
N ALA A 169 5.06 19.07 -3.43
CA ALA A 169 4.36 18.53 -4.59
C ALA A 169 4.09 17.01 -4.48
N LEU A 170 5.02 16.25 -3.88
CA LEU A 170 4.86 14.81 -3.68
C LEU A 170 3.70 14.52 -2.71
N ALA A 171 3.57 15.32 -1.64
CA ALA A 171 2.53 15.12 -0.64
C ALA A 171 1.11 15.35 -1.18
N ILE A 172 0.95 16.25 -2.18
CA ILE A 172 -0.34 16.51 -2.85
C ILE A 172 -0.89 15.25 -3.53
N GLY A 173 0.00 14.35 -3.96
CA GLY A 173 -0.40 13.10 -4.62
C GLY A 173 -1.35 12.24 -3.80
N ILE A 174 -1.18 12.16 -2.47
CA ILE A 174 -2.00 11.33 -1.61
C ILE A 174 -3.46 11.80 -1.59
N PRO A 175 -3.79 13.05 -1.23
CA PRO A 175 -5.18 13.50 -1.21
C PRO A 175 -5.81 13.55 -2.61
N VAL A 176 -5.05 13.84 -3.66
CA VAL A 176 -5.57 13.82 -5.04
C VAL A 176 -5.93 12.40 -5.46
N ALA A 177 -5.08 11.40 -5.18
CA ALA A 177 -5.39 9.99 -5.44
C ALA A 177 -6.65 9.55 -4.68
N SER A 178 -6.73 9.85 -3.38
CA SER A 178 -7.88 9.51 -2.55
C SER A 178 -9.16 10.20 -3.04
N LEU A 179 -9.09 11.49 -3.41
CA LEU A 179 -10.24 12.24 -3.90
C LEU A 179 -10.78 11.66 -5.21
N LEU A 180 -9.90 11.43 -6.19
CA LEU A 180 -10.28 10.83 -7.46
C LEU A 180 -10.86 9.43 -7.26
N ARG A 181 -10.20 8.61 -6.45
CA ARG A 181 -10.64 7.25 -6.15
C ARG A 181 -12.02 7.24 -5.49
N VAL A 182 -12.20 7.96 -4.39
CA VAL A 182 -13.45 7.97 -3.63
C VAL A 182 -14.60 8.54 -4.48
N SER A 183 -14.35 9.62 -5.23
CA SER A 183 -15.33 10.21 -6.14
C SER A 183 -15.77 9.22 -7.22
N LEU A 184 -14.81 8.56 -7.89
CA LEU A 184 -15.10 7.55 -8.91
C LEU A 184 -15.83 6.34 -8.33
N LEU A 185 -15.46 5.87 -7.12
CA LEU A 185 -16.19 4.79 -6.44
C LEU A 185 -17.65 5.15 -6.18
N HIS A 186 -17.93 6.39 -5.80
CA HIS A 186 -19.31 6.87 -5.58
C HIS A 186 -20.12 7.00 -6.87
N VAL A 187 -19.48 7.34 -7.99
CA VAL A 187 -20.16 7.53 -9.27
C VAL A 187 -20.33 6.21 -10.03
N VAL A 188 -19.29 5.39 -10.08
CA VAL A 188 -19.23 4.20 -10.96
C VAL A 188 -19.85 2.97 -10.33
N LEU A 189 -19.67 2.77 -9.00
CA LEU A 189 -20.19 1.58 -8.35
C LEU A 189 -21.70 1.72 -8.11
N ALA A 190 -22.46 0.82 -8.76
CA ALA A 190 -23.89 0.70 -8.52
C ALA A 190 -24.21 0.16 -7.13
N GLY A 191 -25.32 0.59 -6.56
CA GLY A 191 -25.84 0.12 -5.27
C GLY A 191 -26.41 1.23 -4.42
N VAL A 192 -26.88 0.88 -3.24
CA VAL A 192 -27.51 1.84 -2.31
C VAL A 192 -26.41 2.69 -1.66
N ARG A 193 -26.65 3.99 -1.56
CA ARG A 193 -25.73 4.94 -0.91
C ARG A 193 -25.69 4.71 0.61
N ASP A 194 -24.49 4.80 1.17
CA ASP A 194 -24.28 4.75 2.61
C ASP A 194 -24.85 6.02 3.27
N ARG A 195 -25.34 5.88 4.49
CA ARG A 195 -25.91 7.00 5.27
C ARG A 195 -25.28 7.04 6.66
N PRO A 196 -25.06 8.24 7.24
CA PRO A 196 -24.59 8.35 8.61
C PRO A 196 -25.57 7.66 9.56
N ARG A 197 -25.12 6.62 10.23
CA ARG A 197 -25.91 5.85 11.20
C ARG A 197 -24.99 5.15 12.18
N ILE A 198 -25.39 5.11 13.44
CA ILE A 198 -24.70 4.35 14.50
C ILE A 198 -25.72 3.41 15.15
N ASP A 199 -25.47 2.12 14.99
CA ASP A 199 -26.20 1.06 15.66
C ASP A 199 -25.29 0.40 16.72
N ARG A 200 -25.69 0.42 17.99
CA ARG A 200 -24.86 -0.07 19.11
C ARG A 200 -24.52 -1.56 18.97
N ALA A 201 -25.44 -2.37 18.46
CA ALA A 201 -25.20 -3.81 18.26
C ALA A 201 -24.17 -4.04 17.16
N ALA A 202 -24.24 -3.27 16.07
CA ALA A 202 -23.25 -3.30 14.99
C ALA A 202 -21.87 -2.83 15.49
N VAL A 203 -21.79 -1.75 16.28
CA VAL A 203 -20.54 -1.29 16.89
C VAL A 203 -19.90 -2.38 17.73
N GLY A 204 -20.67 -3.06 18.58
CA GLY A 204 -20.17 -4.18 19.40
C GLY A 204 -19.55 -5.30 18.55
N ARG A 205 -20.15 -5.65 17.42
CA ARG A 205 -19.60 -6.63 16.47
C ARG A 205 -18.27 -6.17 15.86
N PHE A 206 -18.14 -4.90 15.45
CA PHE A 206 -16.90 -4.34 14.94
C PHE A 206 -15.78 -4.32 15.97
N VAL A 207 -16.05 -3.89 17.19
CA VAL A 207 -15.05 -3.82 18.27
C VAL A 207 -14.56 -5.22 18.66
N THR A 208 -15.46 -6.19 18.79
CA THR A 208 -15.09 -7.57 19.16
C THR A 208 -14.21 -8.21 18.09
N PHE A 209 -14.50 -7.95 16.82
CA PHE A 209 -13.73 -8.46 15.71
C PHE A 209 -12.38 -7.73 15.55
N GLY A 210 -12.36 -6.43 15.78
CA GLY A 210 -11.22 -5.56 15.49
C GLY A 210 -10.03 -5.71 16.42
N LYS A 211 -10.23 -6.04 17.70
CA LYS A 211 -9.14 -6.05 18.71
C LYS A 211 -7.92 -6.91 18.32
N TRP A 212 -8.16 -8.07 17.71
CA TRP A 212 -7.10 -8.97 17.28
C TRP A 212 -6.41 -8.49 15.99
N ILE A 213 -7.17 -7.84 15.12
CA ILE A 213 -6.65 -7.23 13.90
C ILE A 213 -5.71 -6.08 14.26
N THR A 214 -6.12 -5.20 15.17
CA THR A 214 -5.28 -4.08 15.63
C THR A 214 -3.93 -4.55 16.18
N LEU A 215 -3.92 -5.61 17.01
CA LEU A 215 -2.66 -6.16 17.53
C LEU A 215 -1.75 -6.67 16.41
N SER A 216 -2.31 -7.40 15.45
CA SER A 216 -1.57 -7.91 14.28
C SER A 216 -1.02 -6.78 13.41
N THR A 217 -1.81 -5.71 13.19
CA THR A 217 -1.40 -4.59 12.34
C THR A 217 -0.35 -3.70 12.99
N VAL A 218 -0.33 -3.60 14.33
CA VAL A 218 0.78 -2.94 15.06
C VAL A 218 2.10 -3.68 14.82
N CYS A 219 2.11 -5.00 14.95
CA CYS A 219 3.30 -5.79 14.65
C CYS A 219 3.73 -5.62 13.17
N ALA A 220 2.78 -5.68 12.25
CA ALA A 220 3.05 -5.48 10.83
C ALA A 220 3.61 -4.07 10.53
N MET A 221 3.16 -3.04 11.25
CA MET A 221 3.68 -1.68 11.15
C MET A 221 5.17 -1.62 11.55
N VAL A 222 5.53 -2.19 12.70
CA VAL A 222 6.91 -2.19 13.18
C VAL A 222 7.83 -2.89 12.17
N VAL A 223 7.41 -4.06 11.67
CA VAL A 223 8.20 -4.84 10.69
C VAL A 223 8.27 -4.12 9.34
N GLY A 224 7.17 -3.51 8.88
CA GLY A 224 7.09 -2.92 7.54
C GLY A 224 7.61 -1.50 7.39
N HIS A 225 7.73 -0.76 8.51
CA HIS A 225 8.10 0.67 8.48
C HIS A 225 9.18 1.06 9.50
N GLY A 226 9.59 0.14 10.39
CA GLY A 226 10.59 0.40 11.43
C GLY A 226 11.93 0.87 10.86
N ASP A 227 12.36 0.29 9.75
CA ASP A 227 13.58 0.69 9.01
C ASP A 227 13.56 2.18 8.64
N LYS A 228 12.42 2.67 8.16
CA LYS A 228 12.27 4.06 7.70
C LYS A 228 12.33 5.06 8.85
N TYR A 229 11.80 4.70 10.01
CA TYR A 229 11.90 5.55 11.19
C TYR A 229 13.32 5.61 11.74
N VAL A 230 14.01 4.46 11.79
CA VAL A 230 15.40 4.43 12.26
C VAL A 230 16.31 5.17 11.29
N PHE A 231 16.25 4.86 10.01
CA PHE A 231 17.11 5.50 9.01
C PHE A 231 16.76 6.97 8.78
N GLY A 232 15.48 7.33 8.84
CA GLY A 232 15.07 8.73 8.76
C GLY A 232 15.57 9.59 9.93
N ALA A 233 15.81 9.00 11.11
CA ALA A 233 16.35 9.71 12.26
C ALA A 233 17.90 9.75 12.32
N VAL A 234 18.60 8.82 11.63
CA VAL A 234 20.05 8.64 11.75
C VAL A 234 20.79 9.13 10.50
N LEU A 235 20.20 8.95 9.31
CA LEU A 235 20.83 9.34 8.05
C LEU A 235 20.58 10.81 7.73
N THR A 236 21.44 11.39 6.90
CA THR A 236 21.16 12.69 6.27
C THR A 236 19.92 12.58 5.37
N ALA A 237 19.21 13.68 5.16
CA ALA A 237 18.01 13.73 4.30
C ALA A 237 18.32 13.21 2.89
N GLU A 238 19.47 13.55 2.31
CA GLU A 238 19.94 13.06 1.02
C GLU A 238 20.14 11.54 1.03
N ALA A 239 20.91 11.00 1.96
CA ALA A 239 21.20 9.57 2.06
C ALA A 239 19.91 8.76 2.27
N PHE A 240 18.99 9.27 3.09
CA PHE A 240 17.70 8.65 3.31
C PHE A 240 16.80 8.70 2.05
N GLY A 241 16.84 9.77 1.28
CA GLY A 241 16.15 9.88 0.00
C GLY A 241 16.64 8.85 -1.03
N ILE A 242 17.97 8.69 -1.13
CA ILE A 242 18.60 7.66 -1.97
C ILE A 242 18.19 6.26 -1.52
N TYR A 243 18.19 6.01 -0.19
CA TYR A 243 17.67 4.75 0.38
C TYR A 243 16.21 4.52 0.03
N ALA A 244 15.34 5.53 0.09
CA ALA A 244 13.93 5.40 -0.23
C ALA A 244 13.71 4.95 -1.68
N ILE A 245 14.47 5.48 -2.64
CA ILE A 245 14.43 5.05 -4.04
C ILE A 245 14.96 3.62 -4.18
N ALA A 246 16.09 3.30 -3.54
CA ALA A 246 16.66 1.94 -3.55
C ALA A 246 15.67 0.92 -3.00
N PHE A 247 15.03 1.21 -1.87
CA PHE A 247 14.00 0.36 -1.25
C PHE A 247 12.77 0.20 -2.15
N ALA A 248 12.30 1.28 -2.77
CA ALA A 248 11.15 1.23 -3.68
C ALA A 248 11.41 0.26 -4.85
N LEU A 249 12.60 0.32 -5.45
CA LEU A 249 12.99 -0.58 -6.55
C LEU A 249 13.23 -2.01 -6.09
N ALA A 250 14.00 -2.22 -5.04
CA ALA A 250 14.29 -3.56 -4.51
C ALA A 250 13.03 -4.28 -4.03
N SER A 251 12.03 -3.55 -3.54
CA SER A 251 10.76 -4.11 -3.08
C SER A 251 9.85 -4.62 -4.22
N ILE A 252 10.09 -4.24 -5.48
CA ILE A 252 9.23 -4.67 -6.61
C ILE A 252 9.20 -6.19 -6.75
N PRO A 253 10.32 -6.89 -6.97
CA PRO A 253 10.31 -8.34 -7.11
C PRO A 253 9.89 -9.05 -5.83
N ARG A 254 10.25 -8.52 -4.65
CA ARG A 254 9.81 -9.03 -3.36
C ARG A 254 8.29 -9.01 -3.23
N ASN A 255 7.66 -7.86 -3.44
CA ASN A 255 6.21 -7.72 -3.34
C ASN A 255 5.47 -8.61 -4.35
N PHE A 256 6.04 -8.80 -5.53
CA PHE A 256 5.51 -9.70 -6.53
C PHE A 256 5.56 -11.16 -6.06
N ALA A 257 6.69 -11.59 -5.47
CA ALA A 257 6.84 -12.92 -4.90
C ALA A 257 5.80 -13.19 -3.80
N PHE A 258 5.66 -12.29 -2.81
CA PHE A 258 4.67 -12.47 -1.73
C PHE A 258 3.22 -12.55 -2.23
N ARG A 259 2.85 -11.77 -3.23
CA ARG A 259 1.49 -11.80 -3.80
C ARG A 259 1.20 -13.07 -4.57
N LEU A 260 2.17 -13.54 -5.37
CA LEU A 260 2.04 -14.83 -6.06
C LEU A 260 1.96 -15.98 -5.06
N ALA A 261 2.79 -15.96 -4.00
CA ALA A 261 2.72 -16.94 -2.93
C ALA A 261 1.33 -17.00 -2.31
N GLY A 262 0.76 -15.85 -1.94
CA GLY A 262 -0.58 -15.75 -1.37
C GLY A 262 -1.68 -16.30 -2.28
N SER A 263 -1.58 -16.08 -3.60
CA SER A 263 -2.62 -16.54 -4.54
C SER A 263 -2.51 -18.03 -4.91
N VAL A 264 -1.29 -18.52 -5.10
CA VAL A 264 -1.05 -19.89 -5.58
C VAL A 264 -0.99 -20.88 -4.43
N MET A 265 -0.28 -20.53 -3.35
CA MET A 265 -0.06 -21.45 -2.23
C MET A 265 -1.34 -21.76 -1.44
N ILE A 266 -2.25 -20.78 -1.26
CA ILE A 266 -3.50 -21.02 -0.53
C ILE A 266 -4.33 -22.13 -1.16
N GLN A 267 -4.41 -22.19 -2.50
CA GLN A 267 -5.15 -23.24 -3.20
C GLN A 267 -4.46 -24.60 -3.05
N SER A 268 -3.14 -24.63 -3.15
CA SER A 268 -2.35 -25.85 -2.98
C SER A 268 -2.40 -26.39 -1.54
N TYR A 269 -2.40 -25.50 -0.54
CA TYR A 269 -2.59 -25.88 0.87
C TYR A 269 -3.98 -26.46 1.11
N LYS A 270 -5.05 -25.82 0.59
CA LYS A 270 -6.41 -26.37 0.70
C LYS A 270 -6.51 -27.77 0.11
N ALA A 271 -5.99 -27.99 -1.10
CA ALA A 271 -6.01 -29.29 -1.74
C ALA A 271 -5.24 -30.37 -0.94
N ALA A 272 -4.13 -29.99 -0.30
CA ALA A 272 -3.34 -30.91 0.53
C ALA A 272 -4.00 -31.21 1.89
N VAL A 273 -4.82 -30.29 2.42
CA VAL A 273 -5.61 -30.48 3.65
C VAL A 273 -6.84 -31.33 3.37
N ASP A 274 -7.55 -31.09 2.26
CA ASP A 274 -8.77 -31.81 1.90
C ASP A 274 -8.49 -33.28 1.55
N THR A 275 -7.28 -33.58 0.99
CA THR A 275 -6.85 -34.95 0.66
C THR A 275 -5.43 -35.19 1.16
N PRO A 276 -5.24 -35.57 2.44
CA PRO A 276 -3.92 -35.70 3.06
C PRO A 276 -3.20 -36.99 2.64
N THR A 277 -2.82 -37.09 1.37
CA THR A 277 -2.02 -38.19 0.84
C THR A 277 -0.53 -37.84 0.79
N PRO A 278 0.40 -38.84 0.84
CA PRO A 278 1.83 -38.58 0.66
C PRO A 278 2.14 -37.87 -0.66
N GLU A 279 1.43 -38.23 -1.73
CA GLU A 279 1.61 -37.62 -3.05
C GLU A 279 1.15 -36.13 -3.05
N ALA A 280 0.06 -35.79 -2.36
CA ALA A 280 -0.39 -34.40 -2.24
C ALA A 280 0.63 -33.55 -1.48
N ARG A 281 1.22 -34.08 -0.42
CA ARG A 281 2.30 -33.41 0.34
C ARG A 281 3.56 -33.23 -0.51
N ALA A 282 3.98 -34.25 -1.25
CA ALA A 282 5.13 -34.16 -2.13
C ALA A 282 4.93 -33.13 -3.25
N ARG A 283 3.74 -33.08 -3.86
CA ARG A 283 3.37 -32.03 -4.84
C ARG A 283 3.42 -30.63 -4.24
N LEU A 284 2.88 -30.45 -3.04
CA LEU A 284 2.93 -29.15 -2.35
C LEU A 284 4.37 -28.71 -2.06
N GLN A 285 5.23 -29.62 -1.58
CA GLN A 285 6.64 -29.32 -1.32
C GLN A 285 7.39 -28.97 -2.63
N ALA A 286 7.17 -29.72 -3.71
CA ALA A 286 7.75 -29.42 -5.00
C ALA A 286 7.29 -28.06 -5.57
N GLN A 287 6.03 -27.71 -5.38
CA GLN A 287 5.49 -26.39 -5.77
C GLN A 287 6.10 -25.27 -4.92
N ARG A 288 6.19 -25.44 -3.59
CA ARG A 288 6.89 -24.48 -2.72
C ARG A 288 8.32 -24.25 -3.18
N LEU A 289 9.07 -25.34 -3.39
CA LEU A 289 10.47 -25.24 -3.79
C LEU A 289 10.64 -24.50 -5.12
N LYS A 290 9.87 -24.88 -6.15
CA LYS A 290 9.89 -24.19 -7.46
C LYS A 290 9.56 -22.71 -7.34
N PHE A 291 8.55 -22.38 -6.53
CA PHE A 291 8.14 -21.01 -6.32
C PHE A 291 9.22 -20.20 -5.57
N THR A 292 9.75 -20.75 -4.47
CA THR A 292 10.83 -20.11 -3.70
C THR A 292 12.07 -19.90 -4.55
N LEU A 293 12.52 -20.92 -5.31
CA LEU A 293 13.67 -20.78 -6.21
C LEU A 293 13.43 -19.74 -7.31
N GLY A 294 12.23 -19.70 -7.89
CA GLY A 294 11.84 -18.67 -8.86
C GLY A 294 11.86 -17.25 -8.28
N ALA A 295 11.34 -17.09 -7.07
CA ALA A 295 11.34 -15.81 -6.35
C ALA A 295 12.77 -15.36 -5.98
N LEU A 296 13.59 -16.28 -5.46
CA LEU A 296 14.99 -16.02 -5.15
C LEU A 296 15.77 -15.64 -6.41
N GLY A 297 15.56 -16.37 -7.53
CA GLY A 297 16.16 -16.03 -8.82
C GLY A 297 15.77 -14.64 -9.31
N ALA A 298 14.50 -14.29 -9.24
CA ALA A 298 14.01 -12.97 -9.66
C ALA A 298 14.59 -11.82 -8.81
N ILE A 299 14.65 -11.99 -7.48
CA ILE A 299 15.23 -11.00 -6.56
C ILE A 299 16.75 -10.92 -6.77
N GLY A 300 17.45 -12.05 -6.95
CA GLY A 300 18.87 -12.08 -7.21
C GLY A 300 19.23 -11.38 -8.51
N VAL A 301 18.51 -11.66 -9.60
CA VAL A 301 18.70 -10.97 -10.90
C VAL A 301 18.44 -9.48 -10.77
N ALA A 302 17.36 -9.08 -10.08
CA ALA A 302 17.07 -7.67 -9.83
C ALA A 302 18.20 -6.98 -9.06
N GLY A 303 18.75 -7.62 -8.04
CA GLY A 303 19.90 -7.10 -7.28
C GLY A 303 21.18 -6.97 -8.12
N LEU A 304 21.46 -7.92 -9.01
CA LEU A 304 22.62 -7.85 -9.91
C LEU A 304 22.51 -6.74 -10.97
N ILE A 305 21.30 -6.52 -11.48
CA ILE A 305 21.04 -5.51 -12.53
C ILE A 305 20.86 -4.11 -11.94
N ALA A 306 20.49 -3.98 -10.67
CA ALA A 306 20.12 -2.70 -10.05
C ALA A 306 21.17 -1.57 -10.25
N PRO A 307 22.50 -1.77 -10.09
CA PRO A 307 23.47 -0.69 -10.27
C PRO A 307 23.52 -0.18 -11.72
N ALA A 308 23.54 -1.10 -12.71
CA ALA A 308 23.55 -0.75 -14.13
C ALA A 308 22.24 -0.08 -14.54
N PHE A 309 21.12 -0.58 -14.03
CA PHE A 309 19.80 -0.04 -14.31
C PHE A 309 19.63 1.37 -13.76
N ILE A 310 20.03 1.63 -12.53
CA ILE A 310 19.95 2.96 -11.91
C ILE A 310 20.88 3.94 -12.62
N GLY A 311 22.09 3.53 -12.94
CA GLY A 311 23.04 4.38 -13.69
C GLY A 311 22.56 4.77 -15.07
N LEU A 312 21.71 3.95 -15.71
CA LEU A 312 21.16 4.24 -17.04
C LEU A 312 19.85 5.04 -16.99
N ALA A 313 18.96 4.74 -16.02
CA ALA A 313 17.57 5.20 -16.03
C ALA A 313 17.34 6.43 -15.14
N TYR A 314 18.12 6.56 -14.05
CA TYR A 314 17.96 7.61 -13.06
C TYR A 314 19.00 8.72 -13.22
N ASP A 315 18.73 9.87 -12.59
CA ASP A 315 19.69 10.98 -12.54
C ASP A 315 20.94 10.55 -11.76
N PRO A 316 22.15 11.02 -12.13
CA PRO A 316 23.41 10.71 -11.44
C PRO A 316 23.41 10.98 -9.93
N ARG A 317 22.59 11.91 -9.43
CA ARG A 317 22.38 12.16 -7.99
C ARG A 317 21.92 10.93 -7.20
N TYR A 318 21.28 9.96 -7.88
CA TYR A 318 20.79 8.72 -7.29
C TYR A 318 21.70 7.52 -7.53
N ALA A 319 22.92 7.71 -8.03
CA ALA A 319 23.82 6.60 -8.40
C ALA A 319 24.05 5.60 -7.25
N LEU A 320 24.14 6.08 -6.00
CA LEU A 320 24.31 5.23 -4.82
C LEU A 320 23.08 4.35 -4.51
N ALA A 321 21.91 4.65 -5.08
CA ALA A 321 20.74 3.79 -4.91
C ALA A 321 20.92 2.42 -5.57
N GLY A 322 21.79 2.28 -6.59
CA GLY A 322 22.11 1.01 -7.24
C GLY A 322 22.71 -0.02 -6.29
N PRO A 323 23.89 0.23 -5.73
CA PRO A 323 24.50 -0.63 -4.72
C PRO A 323 23.61 -0.87 -3.50
N MET A 324 22.90 0.16 -3.02
CA MET A 324 21.94 0.01 -1.92
C MET A 324 20.80 -0.94 -2.27
N ALA A 325 20.24 -0.85 -3.47
CA ALA A 325 19.18 -1.77 -3.93
C ALA A 325 19.70 -3.22 -4.03
N SER A 326 20.95 -3.43 -4.46
CA SER A 326 21.58 -4.75 -4.47
C SER A 326 21.67 -5.35 -3.06
N LEU A 327 22.11 -4.56 -2.07
CA LEU A 327 22.19 -5.00 -0.67
C LEU A 327 20.79 -5.31 -0.10
N LEU A 328 19.78 -4.49 -0.41
CA LEU A 328 18.40 -4.73 -0.01
C LEU A 328 17.84 -6.02 -0.65
N CYS A 329 18.16 -6.29 -1.91
CA CYS A 329 17.79 -7.54 -2.54
C CYS A 329 18.41 -8.75 -1.81
N ILE A 330 19.66 -8.67 -1.35
CA ILE A 330 20.28 -9.74 -0.54
C ILE A 330 19.49 -9.96 0.77
N ALA A 331 19.10 -8.89 1.46
CA ALA A 331 18.26 -9.00 2.66
C ALA A 331 16.90 -9.64 2.35
N PHE A 332 16.27 -9.28 1.22
CA PHE A 332 14.99 -9.87 0.79
C PHE A 332 15.10 -11.32 0.35
N LEU A 333 16.28 -11.78 -0.13
CA LEU A 333 16.53 -13.21 -0.36
C LEU A 333 16.40 -14.02 0.94
N ALA A 334 16.97 -13.52 2.04
CA ALA A 334 16.85 -14.15 3.35
C ALA A 334 15.39 -14.21 3.83
N GLU A 335 14.63 -13.12 3.64
CA GLU A 335 13.21 -13.05 4.02
C GLU A 335 12.33 -14.05 3.23
N VAL A 336 12.62 -14.27 1.94
CA VAL A 336 11.84 -15.18 1.09
C VAL A 336 12.24 -16.64 1.28
N ALA A 337 13.47 -16.92 1.72
CA ALA A 337 13.97 -18.26 1.97
C ALA A 337 13.44 -18.86 3.29
N GLY A 338 13.12 -18.07 4.32
CA GLY A 338 12.59 -18.49 5.62
C GLY A 338 11.09 -18.65 5.61
#